data_9f5a7d09af78c490fd01b8ef8bba110a
#
_entry.id   9f5a7d09af78c490fd01b8ef8bba110a
#
_cell.length_a   1.000
_cell.length_b   1.000
_cell.length_c   1.000
_cell.angle_alpha   90.00
_cell.angle_beta   90.00
_cell.angle_gamma   90.00
#
_symmetry.space_group_name_H-M   'P 1'
#
loop_
_entity.id
_entity.type
_entity.pdbx_description
1 polymer ?
#
loop_
_entity_poly.entity_id
_entity_poly.type
_entity_poly.pdbx_seq_one_letter_code
_entity_poly.pdbx_strand_id
1 'polypeptide(L)'
;MNNLSLILNLSKSLKIRNSNNSLNANDNTDEEMAKYFPSLLWILRDFALKLEDSYGNVITAKQYLENALMNQKGSSESIEEKNLVRKMIKTYFLERDCFPMVRPVENERELQKLMTLSDDKIRPEFLRQCEMLRNKIYMKIKPKTFNGHILSGQMLINLLKSIIEAINEGAIPVIENSWKYITNNECLKNIRENVEYFKKLITDYQKENISNTNFFNDIQEFSQNMIEEIVNKFKNENGKRFEDINEYVHKLKLNLNQEFKKLNEENIILLKDKYILDLEKEINALFADKEKLLKLNYINFISTLLQIKYKLDSTIPHFSLKEQISYDKIIDAIKKYIEDYFVKSKNSFEQEIQNLTLKNQILEEKYKNMSEEYKKDSDEFKSTINKYNDMLIENKLKLNNCEEKIKNFEKEKKNHERK
;
A
#
# COMPACT_ATOMS: atom_id res chain seq x y z
N MET A 1 -20.42 -14.57 45.34
CA MET A 1 -20.24 -13.13 45.62
C MET A 1 -18.78 -12.69 45.50
N ASN A 2 -17.80 -13.44 45.99
CA ASN A 2 -16.37 -13.05 45.95
C ASN A 2 -15.82 -12.67 44.55
N ASN A 3 -16.13 -13.45 43.53
CA ASN A 3 -15.64 -13.14 42.18
C ASN A 3 -16.28 -11.87 41.58
N LEU A 4 -17.55 -11.60 41.89
CA LEU A 4 -18.22 -10.40 41.43
C LEU A 4 -17.68 -9.16 42.19
N SER A 5 -17.41 -9.28 43.48
CA SER A 5 -16.75 -8.25 44.28
C SER A 5 -15.37 -7.90 43.73
N LEU A 6 -14.58 -8.92 43.31
CA LEU A 6 -13.28 -8.69 42.69
C LEU A 6 -13.42 -7.90 41.38
N ILE A 7 -14.34 -8.31 40.47
CA ILE A 7 -14.60 -7.63 39.19
C ILE A 7 -15.00 -6.17 39.43
N LEU A 8 -15.90 -5.93 40.39
CA LEU A 8 -16.37 -4.60 40.74
C LEU A 8 -15.25 -3.72 41.34
N ASN A 9 -14.35 -4.32 42.12
CA ASN A 9 -13.18 -3.60 42.66
C ASN A 9 -12.15 -3.29 41.60
N LEU A 10 -11.93 -4.21 40.65
CA LEU A 10 -11.06 -3.96 39.46
C LEU A 10 -11.62 -2.85 38.59
N SER A 11 -12.95 -2.79 38.43
CA SER A 11 -13.57 -1.72 37.63
C SER A 11 -13.37 -0.32 38.22
N LYS A 12 -13.22 -0.20 39.54
CA LYS A 12 -12.86 1.07 40.18
C LYS A 12 -11.45 1.56 39.85
N SER A 13 -10.56 0.66 39.43
CA SER A 13 -9.21 0.99 38.99
C SER A 13 -9.18 1.54 37.55
N LEU A 14 -10.30 1.49 36.82
CA LEU A 14 -10.40 2.06 35.48
C LEU A 14 -10.78 3.55 35.56
N LYS A 15 -10.16 4.38 34.74
CA LYS A 15 -10.55 5.80 34.58
C LYS A 15 -11.17 6.01 33.21
N ILE A 16 -12.19 6.86 33.16
CA ILE A 16 -12.87 7.19 31.89
C ILE A 16 -12.06 8.23 31.12
N ARG A 17 -11.54 9.25 31.83
CA ARG A 17 -10.82 10.40 31.23
C ARG A 17 -9.48 10.66 31.93
N ASN A 18 -8.54 11.26 31.19
CA ASN A 18 -7.33 11.82 31.80
C ASN A 18 -7.66 13.06 32.63
N SER A 19 -7.38 13.00 33.94
CA SER A 19 -7.66 14.08 34.89
C SER A 19 -6.75 15.32 34.77
N ASN A 20 -5.94 15.43 33.71
CA ASN A 20 -4.99 16.55 33.57
C ASN A 20 -5.65 17.90 33.19
N ASN A 21 -6.97 17.93 32.89
CA ASN A 21 -7.65 19.14 32.44
C ASN A 21 -8.90 19.55 33.24
N SER A 22 -9.23 18.87 34.35
CA SER A 22 -10.35 19.29 35.19
C SER A 22 -9.91 19.51 36.63
N LEU A 23 -10.18 20.71 37.12
CA LEU A 23 -9.92 21.13 38.49
C LEU A 23 -10.76 20.37 39.56
N ASN A 24 -11.60 19.42 39.16
CA ASN A 24 -12.44 18.56 40.00
C ASN A 24 -12.10 17.10 39.79
N ALA A 25 -11.17 16.59 40.61
CA ALA A 25 -10.64 15.22 40.57
C ALA A 25 -11.63 14.11 40.97
N ASN A 26 -12.93 14.40 41.12
CA ASN A 26 -13.97 13.47 41.58
C ASN A 26 -15.04 13.08 40.56
N ASP A 27 -14.86 13.42 39.28
CA ASP A 27 -15.92 13.30 38.26
C ASP A 27 -15.82 12.06 37.37
N ASN A 28 -15.41 10.90 37.86
CA ASN A 28 -15.94 9.68 37.37
C ASN A 28 -17.21 9.37 38.14
N THR A 29 -18.34 9.94 37.72
CA THR A 29 -19.60 9.54 38.33
C THR A 29 -19.82 8.06 38.02
N ASP A 30 -20.19 7.29 39.04
CA ASP A 30 -20.55 5.87 38.88
C ASP A 30 -21.53 5.66 37.73
N GLU A 31 -22.33 6.67 37.41
CA GLU A 31 -23.26 6.72 36.28
C GLU A 31 -22.59 6.75 34.89
N GLU A 32 -21.48 7.44 34.75
CA GLU A 32 -20.72 7.42 33.48
C GLU A 32 -20.06 6.04 33.26
N MET A 33 -19.51 5.44 34.31
CA MET A 33 -18.94 4.11 34.25
C MET A 33 -19.99 3.04 33.90
N ALA A 34 -21.21 3.17 34.40
CA ALA A 34 -22.31 2.25 34.13
C ALA A 34 -22.63 2.12 32.61
N LYS A 35 -22.36 3.15 31.80
CA LYS A 35 -22.57 3.13 30.34
C LYS A 35 -21.67 2.11 29.61
N TYR A 36 -20.54 1.74 30.22
CA TYR A 36 -19.59 0.78 29.67
C TYR A 36 -19.81 -0.65 30.15
N PHE A 37 -20.69 -0.85 31.16
CA PHE A 37 -20.99 -2.16 31.69
C PHE A 37 -22.01 -2.91 30.83
N PRO A 38 -21.85 -4.24 30.71
CA PRO A 38 -22.79 -5.07 29.96
C PRO A 38 -24.11 -5.26 30.77
N SER A 39 -25.15 -5.75 30.09
CA SER A 39 -26.32 -6.30 30.78
C SER A 39 -25.94 -7.56 31.59
N LEU A 40 -26.52 -7.69 32.76
CA LEU A 40 -26.29 -8.82 33.69
C LEU A 40 -27.48 -9.79 33.63
N LEU A 41 -27.21 -11.06 33.38
CA LEU A 41 -28.18 -12.14 33.54
C LEU A 41 -27.71 -13.05 34.67
N TRP A 42 -28.45 -13.05 35.79
CA TRP A 42 -28.18 -13.89 36.95
C TRP A 42 -28.90 -15.22 36.81
N ILE A 43 -28.17 -16.31 36.72
CA ILE A 43 -28.75 -17.64 36.62
C ILE A 43 -28.75 -18.30 38.01
N LEU A 44 -29.96 -18.64 38.53
CA LEU A 44 -30.12 -19.39 39.76
C LEU A 44 -30.18 -20.89 39.41
N ARG A 45 -29.08 -21.58 39.69
CA ARG A 45 -28.99 -23.02 39.45
C ARG A 45 -29.64 -23.79 40.58
N ASP A 46 -30.20 -24.98 40.28
CA ASP A 46 -30.81 -25.86 41.23
C ASP A 46 -31.90 -25.19 42.06
N PHE A 47 -32.67 -24.34 41.41
CA PHE A 47 -33.68 -23.52 42.07
C PHE A 47 -34.90 -24.37 42.40
N ALA A 48 -35.10 -24.68 43.68
CA ALA A 48 -36.20 -25.49 44.20
C ALA A 48 -37.26 -24.63 44.92
N LEU A 49 -37.03 -23.32 45.05
CA LEU A 49 -37.95 -22.44 45.73
C LEU A 49 -39.04 -21.93 44.82
N LYS A 50 -40.10 -21.40 45.36
CA LYS A 50 -41.11 -20.66 44.63
C LYS A 50 -40.70 -19.20 44.42
N LEU A 51 -41.08 -18.63 43.30
CA LEU A 51 -40.93 -17.20 43.04
C LEU A 51 -42.04 -16.42 43.73
N GLU A 52 -41.89 -16.22 45.02
CA GLU A 52 -42.84 -15.51 45.89
C GLU A 52 -42.10 -14.44 46.69
N ASP A 53 -42.79 -13.38 47.01
CA ASP A 53 -42.30 -12.35 47.92
C ASP A 53 -42.52 -12.81 49.42
N SER A 54 -42.11 -11.98 50.39
CA SER A 54 -42.23 -12.21 51.78
C SER A 54 -43.73 -12.31 52.27
N TYR A 55 -44.69 -11.98 51.41
CA TYR A 55 -46.11 -11.99 51.68
C TYR A 55 -46.83 -13.17 50.96
N GLY A 56 -46.05 -14.00 50.22
CA GLY A 56 -46.59 -15.12 49.45
C GLY A 56 -47.18 -14.76 48.09
N ASN A 57 -46.98 -13.53 47.61
CA ASN A 57 -47.41 -13.15 46.26
C ASN A 57 -46.43 -13.66 45.21
N VAL A 58 -46.92 -14.16 44.09
CA VAL A 58 -46.10 -14.61 42.98
C VAL A 58 -45.38 -13.42 42.33
N ILE A 59 -44.08 -13.52 42.20
CA ILE A 59 -43.20 -12.49 41.62
C ILE A 59 -42.43 -13.00 40.41
N THR A 60 -42.00 -12.09 39.55
CA THR A 60 -41.10 -12.47 38.43
C THR A 60 -39.69 -12.78 38.89
N ALA A 61 -38.93 -13.56 38.12
CA ALA A 61 -37.52 -13.85 38.41
C ALA A 61 -36.71 -12.53 38.55
N LYS A 62 -36.99 -11.52 37.72
CA LYS A 62 -36.36 -10.19 37.83
C LYS A 62 -36.67 -9.52 39.18
N GLN A 63 -37.92 -9.54 39.61
CA GLN A 63 -38.30 -8.99 40.92
C GLN A 63 -37.65 -9.75 42.08
N TYR A 64 -37.51 -11.08 41.96
CA TYR A 64 -36.76 -11.90 42.91
C TYR A 64 -35.30 -11.43 43.07
N LEU A 65 -34.62 -11.17 41.92
CA LEU A 65 -33.27 -10.60 41.92
C LEU A 65 -33.25 -9.20 42.59
N GLU A 66 -34.14 -8.31 42.20
CA GLU A 66 -34.17 -6.95 42.78
C GLU A 66 -34.42 -6.98 44.30
N ASN A 67 -35.28 -7.88 44.78
CA ASN A 67 -35.50 -8.10 46.21
C ASN A 67 -34.24 -8.61 46.92
N ALA A 68 -33.48 -9.53 46.29
CA ALA A 68 -32.21 -10.05 46.79
C ALA A 68 -31.12 -8.96 46.82
N LEU A 69 -31.22 -7.94 45.98
CA LEU A 69 -30.31 -6.78 45.93
C LEU A 69 -30.74 -5.63 46.86
N MET A 70 -31.81 -5.77 47.64
CA MET A 70 -32.15 -4.80 48.68
C MET A 70 -31.11 -4.84 49.79
N ASN A 71 -30.84 -3.66 50.37
CA ASN A 71 -29.94 -3.55 51.51
C ASN A 71 -30.47 -4.32 52.71
N GLN A 72 -29.62 -5.13 53.31
CA GLN A 72 -29.92 -5.82 54.58
C GLN A 72 -29.78 -4.83 55.75
N LYS A 73 -30.69 -4.94 56.71
CA LYS A 73 -30.68 -4.18 57.95
C LYS A 73 -29.59 -4.76 58.87
N GLY A 74 -28.79 -3.90 59.47
CA GLY A 74 -27.74 -4.24 60.43
C GLY A 74 -26.52 -3.37 60.23
N SER A 75 -25.69 -3.24 61.23
CA SER A 75 -24.47 -2.41 61.27
C SER A 75 -23.18 -3.22 61.46
N SER A 76 -23.23 -4.53 61.17
CA SER A 76 -21.98 -5.30 61.18
C SER A 76 -21.17 -5.07 59.92
N GLU A 77 -19.86 -5.04 60.01
CA GLU A 77 -18.93 -4.87 58.88
C GLU A 77 -19.26 -5.81 57.70
N SER A 78 -19.57 -7.06 57.98
CA SER A 78 -19.98 -8.05 56.94
C SER A 78 -21.29 -7.68 56.22
N ILE A 79 -22.23 -7.03 56.92
CA ILE A 79 -23.49 -6.56 56.31
C ILE A 79 -23.22 -5.34 55.43
N GLU A 80 -22.36 -4.41 55.91
CA GLU A 80 -21.99 -3.22 55.17
C GLU A 80 -21.24 -3.57 53.86
N GLU A 81 -20.27 -4.49 53.91
CA GLU A 81 -19.57 -5.01 52.74
C GLU A 81 -20.55 -5.61 51.73
N LYS A 82 -21.47 -6.46 52.16
CA LYS A 82 -22.51 -7.08 51.29
C LYS A 82 -23.44 -6.04 50.71
N ASN A 83 -23.82 -5.03 51.46
CA ASN A 83 -24.65 -3.94 51.02
C ASN A 83 -23.92 -3.05 49.99
N LEU A 84 -22.61 -2.86 50.17
CA LEU A 84 -21.74 -2.17 49.21
C LEU A 84 -21.75 -2.91 47.84
N VAL A 85 -21.54 -4.25 47.88
CA VAL A 85 -21.59 -5.07 46.65
C VAL A 85 -22.97 -4.99 45.98
N ARG A 86 -24.09 -5.06 46.75
CA ARG A 86 -25.43 -4.90 46.20
C ARG A 86 -25.64 -3.55 45.54
N LYS A 87 -25.17 -2.48 46.20
CA LYS A 87 -25.20 -1.12 45.65
C LYS A 87 -24.43 -1.05 44.34
N MET A 88 -23.22 -1.56 44.31
CA MET A 88 -22.37 -1.56 43.11
C MET A 88 -23.00 -2.33 41.94
N ILE A 89 -23.60 -3.51 42.20
CA ILE A 89 -24.33 -4.27 41.18
C ILE A 89 -25.47 -3.43 40.57
N LYS A 90 -26.23 -2.74 41.40
CA LYS A 90 -27.33 -1.88 40.97
C LYS A 90 -26.85 -0.67 40.19
N THR A 91 -25.73 -0.07 40.58
CA THR A 91 -25.16 1.11 39.92
C THR A 91 -24.54 0.76 38.57
N TYR A 92 -23.73 -0.29 38.49
CA TYR A 92 -22.99 -0.58 37.26
C TYR A 92 -23.78 -1.39 36.23
N PHE A 93 -24.63 -2.33 36.66
CA PHE A 93 -25.44 -3.12 35.75
C PHE A 93 -26.85 -2.55 35.66
N LEU A 94 -27.03 -1.56 34.79
CA LEU A 94 -28.34 -0.90 34.61
C LEU A 94 -29.40 -1.86 34.07
N GLU A 95 -29.02 -2.73 33.11
CA GLU A 95 -29.87 -3.80 32.60
C GLU A 95 -29.55 -5.09 33.36
N ARG A 96 -30.44 -5.50 34.25
CA ARG A 96 -30.33 -6.74 35.03
C ARG A 96 -31.54 -7.62 34.82
N ASP A 97 -31.30 -8.93 34.80
CA ASP A 97 -32.34 -9.94 34.69
C ASP A 97 -31.95 -11.21 35.46
N CYS A 98 -32.92 -12.06 35.69
CA CYS A 98 -32.71 -13.32 36.40
C CYS A 98 -33.38 -14.48 35.68
N PHE A 99 -32.78 -15.64 35.78
CA PHE A 99 -33.35 -16.86 35.22
C PHE A 99 -33.15 -18.04 36.19
N PRO A 100 -34.20 -18.54 36.82
CA PRO A 100 -34.14 -19.74 37.66
C PRO A 100 -34.14 -21.01 36.80
N MET A 101 -33.33 -21.95 37.16
CA MET A 101 -33.23 -23.27 36.51
C MET A 101 -33.37 -24.37 37.55
N VAL A 102 -34.22 -25.34 37.26
CA VAL A 102 -34.34 -26.52 38.08
C VAL A 102 -33.06 -27.38 37.97
N ARG A 103 -32.91 -28.33 38.88
CA ARG A 103 -31.84 -29.34 38.82
C ARG A 103 -31.98 -30.23 37.58
N PRO A 104 -30.91 -30.53 36.84
CA PRO A 104 -31.00 -31.32 35.61
C PRO A 104 -31.47 -32.77 35.84
N VAL A 105 -31.11 -33.38 36.97
CA VAL A 105 -31.46 -34.71 37.39
C VAL A 105 -31.81 -34.73 38.89
N GLU A 106 -32.61 -35.67 39.33
CA GLU A 106 -32.96 -35.80 40.73
C GLU A 106 -31.93 -36.60 41.54
N ASN A 107 -31.27 -37.56 40.90
CA ASN A 107 -30.30 -38.44 41.53
C ASN A 107 -28.90 -37.79 41.51
N GLU A 108 -28.25 -37.65 42.67
CA GLU A 108 -26.91 -37.04 42.80
C GLU A 108 -25.81 -37.85 42.11
N ARG A 109 -25.95 -39.20 42.05
CA ARG A 109 -24.99 -40.04 41.32
C ARG A 109 -25.03 -39.81 39.81
N GLU A 110 -26.19 -39.49 39.29
CA GLU A 110 -26.38 -39.13 37.87
C GLU A 110 -25.85 -37.71 37.60
N LEU A 111 -25.95 -36.81 38.55
CA LEU A 111 -25.41 -35.47 38.45
C LEU A 111 -23.89 -35.48 38.22
N GLN A 112 -23.16 -36.41 38.84
CA GLN A 112 -21.72 -36.59 38.63
C GLN A 112 -21.37 -37.08 37.22
N LYS A 113 -22.32 -37.67 36.50
CA LYS A 113 -22.16 -38.22 35.14
C LYS A 113 -22.94 -37.46 34.09
N LEU A 114 -23.34 -36.23 34.39
CA LEU A 114 -24.25 -35.43 33.55
C LEU A 114 -23.79 -35.33 32.11
N MET A 115 -22.47 -35.21 31.88
CA MET A 115 -21.86 -35.09 30.54
C MET A 115 -22.02 -36.35 29.66
N THR A 116 -22.35 -37.49 30.28
CA THR A 116 -22.48 -38.77 29.59
C THR A 116 -23.92 -39.30 29.60
N LEU A 117 -24.83 -38.56 30.22
CA LEU A 117 -26.24 -38.92 30.23
C LEU A 117 -26.91 -38.59 28.90
N SER A 118 -27.79 -39.46 28.45
CA SER A 118 -28.68 -39.16 27.32
C SER A 118 -29.80 -38.22 27.75
N ASP A 119 -30.33 -37.45 26.80
CA ASP A 119 -31.34 -36.38 27.05
C ASP A 119 -32.63 -36.95 27.68
N ASP A 120 -32.97 -38.21 27.45
CA ASP A 120 -34.12 -38.89 28.04
C ASP A 120 -34.03 -39.08 29.56
N LYS A 121 -32.80 -39.04 30.11
CA LYS A 121 -32.53 -39.11 31.56
C LYS A 121 -32.47 -37.77 32.23
N ILE A 122 -32.42 -36.68 31.45
CA ILE A 122 -32.45 -35.32 31.94
C ILE A 122 -33.91 -34.89 32.10
N ARG A 123 -34.20 -34.18 33.19
CA ARG A 123 -35.55 -33.64 33.43
C ARG A 123 -36.05 -32.82 32.23
N PRO A 124 -37.21 -33.14 31.66
CA PRO A 124 -37.76 -32.39 30.52
C PRO A 124 -37.93 -30.88 30.80
N GLU A 125 -38.21 -30.57 32.06
CA GLU A 125 -38.32 -29.18 32.51
C GLU A 125 -36.97 -28.42 32.42
N PHE A 126 -35.87 -29.08 32.79
CA PHE A 126 -34.52 -28.50 32.66
C PHE A 126 -34.17 -28.29 31.19
N LEU A 127 -34.41 -29.25 30.32
CA LEU A 127 -34.16 -29.08 28.87
C LEU A 127 -34.95 -27.94 28.27
N ARG A 128 -36.23 -27.81 28.63
CA ARG A 128 -37.06 -26.68 28.24
C ARG A 128 -36.53 -25.35 28.75
N GLN A 129 -36.09 -25.30 29.99
CA GLN A 129 -35.49 -24.10 30.57
C GLN A 129 -34.14 -23.75 29.90
N CYS A 130 -33.34 -24.73 29.49
CA CYS A 130 -32.12 -24.48 28.71
C CYS A 130 -32.45 -23.79 27.37
N GLU A 131 -33.51 -24.26 26.70
CA GLU A 131 -33.94 -23.64 25.44
C GLU A 131 -34.50 -22.25 25.66
N MET A 132 -35.30 -22.03 26.68
CA MET A 132 -35.79 -20.70 27.06
C MET A 132 -34.67 -19.76 27.43
N LEU A 133 -33.66 -20.24 28.18
CA LEU A 133 -32.48 -19.47 28.53
C LEU A 133 -31.69 -19.07 27.27
N ARG A 134 -31.44 -20.02 26.37
CA ARG A 134 -30.78 -19.77 25.09
C ARG A 134 -31.50 -18.67 24.28
N ASN A 135 -32.80 -18.83 24.12
CA ASN A 135 -33.62 -17.86 23.40
C ASN A 135 -33.60 -16.47 24.09
N LYS A 136 -33.69 -16.43 25.41
CA LYS A 136 -33.58 -15.19 26.20
C LYS A 136 -32.24 -14.48 26.00
N ILE A 137 -31.13 -15.23 25.93
CA ILE A 137 -29.80 -14.69 25.64
C ILE A 137 -29.76 -14.13 24.22
N TYR A 138 -30.19 -14.92 23.21
CA TYR A 138 -30.17 -14.47 21.82
C TYR A 138 -30.99 -13.22 21.56
N MET A 139 -32.14 -13.09 22.22
CA MET A 139 -32.98 -11.89 22.10
C MET A 139 -32.34 -10.64 22.73
N LYS A 140 -31.43 -10.82 23.67
CA LYS A 140 -30.77 -9.71 24.40
C LYS A 140 -29.37 -9.40 23.90
N ILE A 141 -28.77 -10.25 23.10
CA ILE A 141 -27.45 -10.00 22.52
C ILE A 141 -27.53 -8.79 21.61
N LYS A 142 -26.69 -7.79 21.91
CA LYS A 142 -26.49 -6.60 21.08
C LYS A 142 -25.01 -6.51 20.72
N PRO A 143 -24.64 -5.96 19.56
CA PRO A 143 -23.26 -5.65 19.25
C PRO A 143 -22.66 -4.80 20.38
N LYS A 144 -21.42 -5.07 20.74
CA LYS A 144 -20.70 -4.23 21.70
C LYS A 144 -20.54 -2.83 21.12
N THR A 145 -20.87 -1.85 21.94
CA THR A 145 -20.69 -0.44 21.58
C THR A 145 -19.73 0.23 22.52
N PHE A 146 -19.05 1.24 22.02
CA PHE A 146 -18.19 2.11 22.78
C PHE A 146 -18.37 3.54 22.27
N ASN A 147 -18.63 4.49 23.16
CA ASN A 147 -19.01 5.87 22.81
C ASN A 147 -20.12 5.95 21.76
N GLY A 148 -21.13 5.05 21.84
CA GLY A 148 -22.24 4.98 20.88
C GLY A 148 -21.90 4.30 19.55
N HIS A 149 -20.65 3.85 19.33
CA HIS A 149 -20.21 3.16 18.11
C HIS A 149 -20.11 1.66 18.31
N ILE A 150 -20.53 0.90 17.30
CA ILE A 150 -20.41 -0.57 17.29
C ILE A 150 -18.93 -0.93 17.12
N LEU A 151 -18.42 -1.78 18.03
CA LEU A 151 -17.07 -2.33 17.94
C LEU A 151 -17.04 -3.50 16.96
N SER A 152 -16.07 -3.49 16.03
CA SER A 152 -15.69 -4.69 15.31
C SER A 152 -14.92 -5.66 16.22
N GLY A 153 -14.83 -6.93 15.84
CA GLY A 153 -14.04 -7.92 16.59
C GLY A 153 -12.58 -7.48 16.77
N GLN A 154 -11.98 -6.90 15.74
CA GLN A 154 -10.62 -6.38 15.79
C GLN A 154 -10.48 -5.19 16.75
N MET A 155 -11.44 -4.26 16.74
CA MET A 155 -11.46 -3.13 17.67
C MET A 155 -11.57 -3.64 19.12
N LEU A 156 -12.41 -4.64 19.39
CA LEU A 156 -12.54 -5.24 20.71
C LEU A 156 -11.23 -5.88 21.17
N ILE A 157 -10.54 -6.64 20.31
CA ILE A 157 -9.25 -7.24 20.60
C ILE A 157 -8.20 -6.16 20.93
N ASN A 158 -8.14 -5.10 20.14
CA ASN A 158 -7.21 -4.00 20.37
C ASN A 158 -7.51 -3.26 21.69
N LEU A 159 -8.80 -3.07 22.02
CA LEU A 159 -9.21 -2.51 23.30
C LEU A 159 -8.73 -3.36 24.48
N LEU A 160 -8.97 -4.67 24.41
CA LEU A 160 -8.54 -5.60 25.45
C LEU A 160 -7.01 -5.59 25.62
N LYS A 161 -6.27 -5.62 24.51
CA LYS A 161 -4.79 -5.56 24.54
C LYS A 161 -4.31 -4.29 25.22
N SER A 162 -4.82 -3.12 24.81
CA SER A 162 -4.43 -1.83 25.40
C SER A 162 -4.71 -1.76 26.89
N ILE A 163 -5.85 -2.29 27.35
CA ILE A 163 -6.19 -2.33 28.77
C ILE A 163 -5.26 -3.29 29.53
N ILE A 164 -5.00 -4.48 28.99
CA ILE A 164 -4.12 -5.49 29.62
C ILE A 164 -2.69 -4.98 29.70
N GLU A 165 -2.17 -4.38 28.64
CA GLU A 165 -0.83 -3.79 28.61
C GLU A 165 -0.68 -2.71 29.69
N ALA A 166 -1.63 -1.77 29.77
CA ALA A 166 -1.62 -0.74 30.80
C ALA A 166 -1.64 -1.34 32.22
N ILE A 167 -2.45 -2.37 32.48
CA ILE A 167 -2.49 -3.06 33.78
C ILE A 167 -1.14 -3.74 34.09
N ASN A 168 -0.54 -4.42 33.13
CA ASN A 168 0.73 -5.12 33.29
C ASN A 168 1.91 -4.16 33.56
N GLU A 169 1.85 -2.96 32.99
CA GLU A 169 2.81 -1.89 33.22
C GLU A 169 2.59 -1.15 34.56
N GLY A 170 1.57 -1.55 35.34
CA GLY A 170 1.21 -0.90 36.59
C GLY A 170 0.52 0.45 36.38
N ALA A 171 0.14 0.79 35.18
CA ALA A 171 -0.59 2.01 34.86
C ALA A 171 -2.08 1.83 35.11
N ILE A 172 -2.78 2.94 35.37
CA ILE A 172 -4.24 2.95 35.45
C ILE A 172 -4.77 3.06 34.01
N PRO A 173 -5.51 2.04 33.49
CA PRO A 173 -6.06 2.12 32.16
C PRO A 173 -7.05 3.29 32.04
N VAL A 174 -6.83 4.15 31.03
CA VAL A 174 -7.74 5.24 30.70
C VAL A 174 -8.53 4.84 29.45
N ILE A 175 -9.83 4.70 29.61
CA ILE A 175 -10.74 4.24 28.54
C ILE A 175 -10.66 5.16 27.30
N GLU A 176 -10.61 6.47 27.50
CA GLU A 176 -10.48 7.46 26.44
C GLU A 176 -9.19 7.27 25.62
N ASN A 177 -8.06 7.02 26.27
CA ASN A 177 -6.78 6.78 25.59
C ASN A 177 -6.82 5.49 24.77
N SER A 178 -7.39 4.42 25.35
CA SER A 178 -7.58 3.16 24.64
C SER A 178 -8.48 3.33 23.42
N TRP A 179 -9.50 4.16 23.50
CA TRP A 179 -10.38 4.49 22.39
C TRP A 179 -9.63 5.25 21.27
N LYS A 180 -8.89 6.30 21.63
CA LYS A 180 -8.07 7.05 20.66
C LYS A 180 -7.07 6.13 19.95
N TYR A 181 -6.43 5.23 20.67
CA TYR A 181 -5.52 4.25 20.10
C TYR A 181 -6.22 3.32 19.10
N ILE A 182 -7.40 2.79 19.44
CA ILE A 182 -8.17 1.89 18.60
C ILE A 182 -8.64 2.60 17.34
N THR A 183 -9.21 3.79 17.48
CA THR A 183 -9.73 4.58 16.36
C THR A 183 -8.62 4.97 15.42
N ASN A 184 -7.46 5.37 15.94
CA ASN A 184 -6.28 5.64 15.12
C ASN A 184 -5.87 4.41 14.31
N ASN A 185 -5.75 3.24 14.94
CA ASN A 185 -5.36 2.01 14.26
C ASN A 185 -6.37 1.59 13.19
N GLU A 186 -7.65 1.72 13.45
CA GLU A 186 -8.71 1.40 12.50
C GLU A 186 -8.69 2.38 11.31
N CYS A 187 -8.55 3.69 11.56
CA CYS A 187 -8.40 4.68 10.51
C CYS A 187 -7.15 4.42 9.65
N LEU A 188 -6.01 4.11 10.28
CA LEU A 188 -4.78 3.80 9.55
C LEU A 188 -4.90 2.52 8.72
N LYS A 189 -5.63 1.52 9.21
CA LYS A 189 -5.95 0.32 8.46
C LYS A 189 -6.82 0.64 7.25
N ASN A 190 -7.91 1.37 7.46
CA ASN A 190 -8.82 1.80 6.39
C ASN A 190 -8.11 2.66 5.34
N ILE A 191 -7.18 3.53 5.76
CA ILE A 191 -6.34 4.31 4.83
C ILE A 191 -5.50 3.37 3.96
N ARG A 192 -4.82 2.37 4.54
CA ARG A 192 -4.03 1.41 3.77
C ARG A 192 -4.87 0.62 2.77
N GLU A 193 -6.03 0.13 3.20
CA GLU A 193 -6.96 -0.62 2.33
C GLU A 193 -7.45 0.24 1.15
N ASN A 194 -7.76 1.51 1.39
CA ASN A 194 -8.17 2.45 0.33
C ASN A 194 -7.01 2.80 -0.61
N VAL A 195 -5.77 2.92 -0.13
CA VAL A 195 -4.59 3.14 -0.96
C VAL A 195 -4.33 1.92 -1.85
N GLU A 196 -4.42 0.69 -1.32
CA GLU A 196 -4.26 -0.53 -2.12
C GLU A 196 -5.40 -0.67 -3.16
N TYR A 197 -6.62 -0.34 -2.80
CA TYR A 197 -7.74 -0.29 -3.74
C TYR A 197 -7.49 0.71 -4.88
N PHE A 198 -7.07 1.93 -4.54
CA PHE A 198 -6.72 2.96 -5.51
C PHE A 198 -5.59 2.50 -6.44
N LYS A 199 -4.52 1.93 -5.88
CA LYS A 199 -3.41 1.37 -6.63
C LYS A 199 -3.89 0.36 -7.68
N LYS A 200 -4.78 -0.55 -7.28
CA LYS A 200 -5.36 -1.53 -8.20
C LYS A 200 -6.12 -0.85 -9.33
N LEU A 201 -6.99 0.12 -9.02
CA LEU A 201 -7.77 0.85 -10.03
C LEU A 201 -6.87 1.56 -11.04
N ILE A 202 -5.85 2.27 -10.57
CA ILE A 202 -4.90 2.96 -11.44
C ILE A 202 -4.12 1.97 -12.29
N THR A 203 -3.65 0.86 -11.72
CA THR A 203 -2.90 -0.18 -12.45
C THR A 203 -3.76 -0.86 -13.53
N ASP A 204 -5.03 -1.11 -13.26
CA ASP A 204 -5.95 -1.70 -14.24
C ASP A 204 -6.26 -0.69 -15.37
N TYR A 205 -6.52 0.57 -15.03
CA TYR A 205 -6.68 1.64 -16.02
C TYR A 205 -5.44 1.80 -16.91
N GLN A 206 -4.25 1.70 -16.34
CA GLN A 206 -2.98 1.77 -17.06
C GLN A 206 -2.85 0.67 -18.10
N LYS A 207 -3.12 -0.58 -17.73
CA LYS A 207 -3.01 -1.74 -18.64
C LYS A 207 -3.88 -1.56 -19.89
N GLU A 208 -5.06 -0.98 -19.71
CA GLU A 208 -6.01 -0.78 -20.80
C GLU A 208 -5.69 0.42 -21.67
N ASN A 209 -5.13 1.49 -21.11
CA ASN A 209 -5.06 2.80 -21.75
C ASN A 209 -3.64 3.30 -22.05
N ILE A 210 -2.58 2.61 -21.65
CA ILE A 210 -1.18 3.08 -21.76
C ILE A 210 -0.74 3.34 -23.21
N SER A 211 -1.46 2.82 -24.19
CA SER A 211 -1.17 3.06 -25.62
C SER A 211 -1.87 4.29 -26.19
N ASN A 212 -2.76 4.95 -25.44
CA ASN A 212 -3.47 6.13 -25.90
C ASN A 212 -2.52 7.35 -25.90
N THR A 213 -2.59 8.16 -26.94
CA THR A 213 -1.74 9.36 -27.09
C THR A 213 -1.94 10.37 -25.95
N ASN A 214 -3.15 10.47 -25.42
CA ASN A 214 -3.52 11.37 -24.32
C ASN A 214 -3.38 10.73 -22.94
N PHE A 215 -2.80 9.54 -22.84
CA PHE A 215 -2.75 8.72 -21.62
C PHE A 215 -2.45 9.51 -20.34
N PHE A 216 -1.46 10.39 -20.34
CA PHE A 216 -1.08 11.12 -19.12
C PHE A 216 -2.11 12.15 -18.66
N ASN A 217 -2.84 12.77 -19.58
CA ASN A 217 -3.92 13.68 -19.24
C ASN A 217 -5.13 12.90 -18.72
N ASP A 218 -5.49 11.84 -19.42
CA ASP A 218 -6.65 11.00 -19.11
C ASP A 218 -6.47 10.29 -17.75
N ILE A 219 -5.28 9.75 -17.47
CA ILE A 219 -5.00 9.08 -16.18
C ILE A 219 -4.95 10.08 -15.03
N GLN A 220 -4.51 11.32 -15.28
CA GLN A 220 -4.51 12.36 -14.26
C GLN A 220 -5.94 12.75 -13.88
N GLU A 221 -6.82 12.95 -14.86
CA GLU A 221 -8.23 13.24 -14.62
C GLU A 221 -8.91 12.05 -13.93
N PHE A 222 -8.70 10.83 -14.41
CA PHE A 222 -9.22 9.61 -13.79
C PHE A 222 -8.77 9.50 -12.33
N SER A 223 -7.49 9.73 -12.05
CA SER A 223 -6.96 9.64 -10.69
C SER A 223 -7.57 10.67 -9.74
N GLN A 224 -7.78 11.91 -10.20
CA GLN A 224 -8.40 12.96 -9.40
C GLN A 224 -9.84 12.59 -9.04
N ASN A 225 -10.62 12.11 -9.99
CA ASN A 225 -12.00 11.67 -9.78
C ASN A 225 -12.06 10.51 -8.77
N MET A 226 -11.16 9.53 -8.90
CA MET A 226 -11.08 8.39 -7.97
C MET A 226 -10.65 8.82 -6.56
N ILE A 227 -9.70 9.75 -6.45
CA ILE A 227 -9.29 10.31 -5.15
C ILE A 227 -10.48 10.99 -4.45
N GLU A 228 -11.24 11.80 -5.17
CA GLU A 228 -12.42 12.47 -4.61
C GLU A 228 -13.49 11.46 -4.17
N GLU A 229 -13.77 10.46 -4.99
CA GLU A 229 -14.73 9.40 -4.67
C GLU A 229 -14.33 8.63 -3.42
N ILE A 230 -13.07 8.15 -3.36
CA ILE A 230 -12.53 7.40 -2.24
C ILE A 230 -12.54 8.24 -0.96
N VAL A 231 -12.13 9.51 -1.03
CA VAL A 231 -12.13 10.43 0.11
C VAL A 231 -13.54 10.69 0.62
N ASN A 232 -14.50 10.91 -0.27
CA ASN A 232 -15.91 11.14 0.10
C ASN A 232 -16.51 9.87 0.74
N LYS A 233 -16.25 8.69 0.18
CA LYS A 233 -16.69 7.42 0.75
C LYS A 233 -16.09 7.21 2.13
N PHE A 234 -14.77 7.39 2.29
CA PHE A 234 -14.08 7.28 3.56
C PHE A 234 -14.66 8.22 4.62
N LYS A 235 -14.94 9.48 4.25
CA LYS A 235 -15.55 10.47 5.14
C LYS A 235 -16.97 10.08 5.56
N ASN A 236 -17.78 9.58 4.63
CA ASN A 236 -19.16 9.17 4.91
C ASN A 236 -19.23 7.95 5.83
N GLU A 237 -18.37 6.98 5.62
CA GLU A 237 -18.32 5.74 6.41
C GLU A 237 -17.76 5.97 7.83
N ASN A 238 -16.82 6.88 7.97
CA ASN A 238 -16.04 7.07 9.20
C ASN A 238 -16.37 8.38 9.94
N GLY A 239 -16.97 9.38 9.28
CA GLY A 239 -17.22 10.71 9.84
C GLY A 239 -18.11 10.73 11.08
N LYS A 240 -19.01 9.73 11.22
CA LYS A 240 -19.84 9.57 12.43
C LYS A 240 -19.13 8.79 13.55
N ARG A 241 -17.99 8.16 13.26
CA ARG A 241 -17.30 7.26 14.18
C ARG A 241 -16.10 7.92 14.87
N PHE A 242 -15.51 8.93 14.24
CA PHE A 242 -14.25 9.51 14.69
C PHE A 242 -14.36 11.03 14.78
N GLU A 243 -13.98 11.57 15.94
CA GLU A 243 -14.06 13.02 16.21
C GLU A 243 -13.11 13.81 15.29
N ASP A 244 -11.91 13.31 15.03
CA ASP A 244 -10.87 13.99 14.25
C ASP A 244 -10.75 13.45 12.81
N ILE A 245 -11.88 13.11 12.20
CA ILE A 245 -11.90 12.49 10.85
C ILE A 245 -11.14 13.32 9.80
N ASN A 246 -11.11 14.65 9.92
CA ASN A 246 -10.48 15.54 8.95
C ASN A 246 -8.96 15.33 8.86
N GLU A 247 -8.28 15.00 9.96
CA GLU A 247 -6.85 14.66 9.96
C GLU A 247 -6.59 13.39 9.15
N TYR A 248 -7.41 12.36 9.34
CA TYR A 248 -7.30 11.11 8.59
C TYR A 248 -7.67 11.27 7.11
N VAL A 249 -8.66 12.11 6.80
CA VAL A 249 -9.00 12.49 5.42
C VAL A 249 -7.82 13.16 4.75
N HIS A 250 -7.15 14.10 5.42
CA HIS A 250 -5.95 14.75 4.89
C HIS A 250 -4.83 13.74 4.64
N LYS A 251 -4.58 12.85 5.59
CA LYS A 251 -3.58 11.79 5.49
C LYS A 251 -3.89 10.81 4.36
N LEU A 252 -5.15 10.40 4.21
CA LEU A 252 -5.59 9.55 3.09
C LEU A 252 -5.32 10.24 1.76
N LYS A 253 -5.74 11.50 1.61
CA LYS A 253 -5.53 12.28 0.38
C LYS A 253 -4.06 12.42 0.04
N LEU A 254 -3.22 12.67 1.04
CA LEU A 254 -1.77 12.75 0.87
C LEU A 254 -1.20 11.41 0.34
N ASN A 255 -1.57 10.30 0.97
CA ASN A 255 -1.08 8.98 0.58
C ASN A 255 -1.55 8.58 -0.83
N LEU A 256 -2.80 8.88 -1.20
CA LEU A 256 -3.32 8.61 -2.54
C LEU A 256 -2.54 9.40 -3.61
N ASN A 257 -2.27 10.69 -3.35
CA ASN A 257 -1.48 11.52 -4.26
C ASN A 257 -0.02 11.03 -4.38
N GLN A 258 0.58 10.59 -3.26
CA GLN A 258 1.94 10.04 -3.29
C GLN A 258 1.99 8.72 -4.08
N GLU A 259 1.01 7.83 -3.89
CA GLU A 259 0.95 6.58 -4.63
C GLU A 259 0.70 6.82 -6.12
N PHE A 260 -0.17 7.77 -6.48
CA PHE A 260 -0.37 8.17 -7.87
C PHE A 260 0.92 8.70 -8.50
N LYS A 261 1.64 9.58 -7.80
CA LYS A 261 2.92 10.11 -8.28
C LYS A 261 3.92 8.98 -8.56
N LYS A 262 4.04 8.03 -7.65
CA LYS A 262 4.91 6.86 -7.80
C LYS A 262 4.52 6.01 -9.03
N LEU A 263 3.23 5.68 -9.17
CA LEU A 263 2.72 4.92 -10.31
C LEU A 263 2.93 5.66 -11.64
N ASN A 264 2.78 6.98 -11.63
CA ASN A 264 3.01 7.79 -12.83
C ASN A 264 4.49 7.83 -13.22
N GLU A 265 5.40 7.89 -12.25
CA GLU A 265 6.85 7.77 -12.48
C GLU A 265 7.21 6.38 -13.04
N GLU A 266 6.62 5.30 -12.51
CA GLU A 266 6.78 3.94 -13.03
C GLU A 266 6.29 3.84 -14.49
N ASN A 267 5.18 4.48 -14.82
CA ASN A 267 4.67 4.55 -16.20
C ASN A 267 5.62 5.25 -17.15
N ILE A 268 6.18 6.37 -16.72
CA ILE A 268 7.17 7.11 -17.51
C ILE A 268 8.37 6.21 -17.81
N ILE A 269 8.84 5.43 -16.83
CA ILE A 269 9.95 4.49 -17.02
C ILE A 269 9.56 3.39 -18.02
N LEU A 270 8.41 2.77 -17.87
CA LEU A 270 7.93 1.72 -18.79
C LEU A 270 7.78 2.23 -20.22
N LEU A 271 7.20 3.41 -20.40
CA LEU A 271 7.04 4.04 -21.72
C LEU A 271 8.38 4.45 -22.31
N LYS A 272 9.29 4.93 -21.48
CA LYS A 272 10.67 5.23 -21.88
C LYS A 272 11.36 3.99 -22.42
N ASP A 273 11.33 2.88 -21.68
CA ASP A 273 12.00 1.64 -22.07
C ASP A 273 11.39 1.07 -23.36
N LYS A 274 10.06 1.09 -23.47
CA LYS A 274 9.36 0.70 -24.69
C LYS A 274 9.75 1.59 -25.88
N TYR A 275 9.76 2.90 -25.69
CA TYR A 275 10.13 3.86 -26.72
C TYR A 275 11.56 3.66 -27.21
N ILE A 276 12.51 3.46 -26.28
CA ILE A 276 13.90 3.16 -26.60
C ILE A 276 14.00 1.88 -27.41
N LEU A 277 13.33 0.81 -26.98
CA LEU A 277 13.34 -0.48 -27.66
C LEU A 277 12.79 -0.38 -29.09
N ASP A 278 11.66 0.27 -29.26
CA ASP A 278 11.02 0.44 -30.56
C ASP A 278 11.88 1.32 -31.48
N LEU A 279 12.47 2.39 -30.97
CA LEU A 279 13.36 3.27 -31.72
C LEU A 279 14.64 2.53 -32.12
N GLU A 280 15.26 1.79 -31.21
CA GLU A 280 16.44 0.98 -31.51
C GLU A 280 16.15 -0.11 -32.55
N LYS A 281 14.99 -0.74 -32.48
CA LYS A 281 14.56 -1.75 -33.45
C LYS A 281 14.46 -1.16 -34.87
N GLU A 282 13.81 -0.03 -35.01
CA GLU A 282 13.66 0.66 -36.30
C GLU A 282 15.02 1.17 -36.82
N ILE A 283 15.86 1.73 -35.94
CA ILE A 283 17.22 2.15 -36.29
C ILE A 283 18.08 0.95 -36.69
N ASN A 284 18.07 -0.16 -35.95
CA ASN A 284 18.82 -1.35 -36.30
C ASN A 284 18.34 -2.00 -37.59
N ALA A 285 17.05 -1.94 -37.90
CA ALA A 285 16.54 -2.37 -39.21
C ALA A 285 17.12 -1.55 -40.37
N LEU A 286 17.35 -0.24 -40.16
CA LEU A 286 18.04 0.61 -41.12
C LEU A 286 19.51 0.19 -41.31
N PHE A 287 20.20 -0.24 -40.27
CA PHE A 287 21.59 -0.71 -40.30
C PHE A 287 21.74 -2.16 -40.79
N ALA A 288 20.68 -2.94 -40.91
CA ALA A 288 20.73 -4.33 -41.34
C ALA A 288 21.22 -4.47 -42.80
N ASP A 289 20.85 -3.52 -43.66
CA ASP A 289 21.29 -3.45 -45.04
C ASP A 289 22.44 -2.46 -45.23
N LYS A 290 23.64 -2.91 -44.92
CA LYS A 290 24.85 -2.09 -44.98
C LYS A 290 25.16 -1.51 -46.35
N GLU A 291 24.84 -2.23 -47.44
CA GLU A 291 25.09 -1.73 -48.79
C GLU A 291 24.18 -0.58 -49.15
N LYS A 292 22.91 -0.71 -48.80
CA LYS A 292 21.90 0.34 -49.01
C LYS A 292 22.17 1.55 -48.14
N LEU A 293 22.53 1.32 -46.87
CA LEU A 293 22.88 2.37 -45.92
C LEU A 293 24.03 3.25 -46.42
N LEU A 294 25.08 2.65 -46.92
CA LEU A 294 26.30 3.35 -47.37
C LEU A 294 26.14 4.01 -48.77
N LYS A 295 25.07 3.72 -49.48
CA LYS A 295 24.66 4.43 -50.71
C LYS A 295 23.81 5.67 -50.38
N LEU A 296 23.23 5.77 -49.18
CA LEU A 296 22.52 6.96 -48.73
C LEU A 296 23.52 8.08 -48.48
N ASN A 297 23.26 9.26 -49.02
CA ASN A 297 24.00 10.44 -48.58
C ASN A 297 23.59 10.81 -47.15
N TYR A 298 24.44 11.56 -46.43
CA TYR A 298 24.22 11.95 -45.05
C TYR A 298 22.86 12.62 -44.79
N ILE A 299 22.41 13.47 -45.70
CA ILE A 299 21.14 14.19 -45.60
C ILE A 299 19.94 13.21 -45.63
N ASN A 300 19.97 12.28 -46.55
CA ASN A 300 18.91 11.26 -46.69
C ASN A 300 18.90 10.32 -45.50
N PHE A 301 20.06 9.99 -44.94
CA PHE A 301 20.14 9.19 -43.73
C PHE A 301 19.50 9.89 -42.54
N ILE A 302 19.83 11.16 -42.28
CA ILE A 302 19.20 11.94 -41.21
C ILE A 302 17.69 12.09 -41.46
N SER A 303 17.28 12.37 -42.65
CA SER A 303 15.86 12.49 -43.01
C SER A 303 15.11 11.19 -42.67
N THR A 304 15.68 10.02 -42.96
CA THR A 304 15.10 8.72 -42.60
C THR A 304 15.00 8.52 -41.09
N LEU A 305 16.03 8.89 -40.34
CA LEU A 305 15.97 8.84 -38.86
C LEU A 305 14.89 9.73 -38.27
N LEU A 306 14.73 10.94 -38.81
CA LEU A 306 13.67 11.85 -38.41
C LEU A 306 12.28 11.31 -38.73
N GLN A 307 12.10 10.65 -39.90
CA GLN A 307 10.85 9.97 -40.24
C GLN A 307 10.51 8.84 -39.25
N ILE A 308 11.51 8.04 -38.86
CA ILE A 308 11.34 7.01 -37.81
C ILE A 308 10.88 7.67 -36.50
N LYS A 309 11.54 8.76 -36.07
CA LYS A 309 11.13 9.52 -34.90
C LYS A 309 9.69 9.98 -34.97
N TYR A 310 9.29 10.65 -36.05
CA TYR A 310 7.93 11.16 -36.21
C TYR A 310 6.87 10.05 -36.18
N LYS A 311 7.17 8.92 -36.81
CA LYS A 311 6.29 7.74 -36.80
C LYS A 311 6.06 7.25 -35.37
N LEU A 312 7.12 7.09 -34.58
CA LEU A 312 7.03 6.62 -33.20
C LEU A 312 6.39 7.66 -32.27
N ASP A 313 6.67 8.93 -32.49
CA ASP A 313 6.07 10.02 -31.70
C ASP A 313 4.55 10.09 -31.84
N SER A 314 4.01 9.67 -32.99
CA SER A 314 2.56 9.62 -33.23
C SER A 314 1.87 8.39 -32.61
N THR A 315 2.60 7.35 -32.24
CA THR A 315 2.03 6.09 -31.74
C THR A 315 2.21 5.89 -30.23
N ILE A 316 3.11 6.64 -29.60
CA ILE A 316 3.43 6.51 -28.18
C ILE A 316 3.06 7.80 -27.45
N PRO A 317 2.42 7.72 -26.27
CA PRO A 317 2.08 8.90 -25.48
C PRO A 317 3.27 9.82 -25.25
N HIS A 318 3.02 11.13 -25.22
CA HIS A 318 4.06 12.09 -24.87
C HIS A 318 4.37 11.96 -23.36
N PHE A 319 5.64 11.81 -23.02
CA PHE A 319 6.14 11.80 -21.64
C PHE A 319 7.36 12.72 -21.51
N SER A 320 7.66 13.12 -20.29
CA SER A 320 8.87 13.89 -20.00
C SER A 320 10.11 13.14 -20.50
N LEU A 321 11.06 13.86 -21.09
CA LEU A 321 12.28 13.32 -21.69
C LEU A 321 12.11 12.56 -23.02
N LYS A 322 10.89 12.35 -23.55
CA LYS A 322 10.68 11.65 -24.84
C LYS A 322 11.50 12.26 -25.96
N GLU A 323 11.49 13.56 -26.10
CA GLU A 323 12.26 14.27 -27.11
C GLU A 323 13.77 14.12 -26.91
N GLN A 324 14.25 14.27 -25.66
CA GLN A 324 15.67 14.11 -25.37
C GLN A 324 16.16 12.71 -25.73
N ILE A 325 15.42 11.67 -25.31
CA ILE A 325 15.76 10.29 -25.62
C ILE A 325 15.80 10.04 -27.13
N SER A 326 14.85 10.57 -27.89
CA SER A 326 14.82 10.39 -29.34
C SER A 326 16.00 11.04 -30.02
N TYR A 327 16.38 12.24 -29.58
CA TYR A 327 17.56 12.93 -30.13
C TYR A 327 18.87 12.22 -29.74
N ASP A 328 19.00 11.76 -28.50
CA ASP A 328 20.18 11.01 -28.08
C ASP A 328 20.36 9.73 -28.92
N LYS A 329 19.30 8.97 -29.15
CA LYS A 329 19.34 7.77 -30.00
C LYS A 329 19.61 8.07 -31.48
N ILE A 330 19.08 9.16 -31.99
CA ILE A 330 19.38 9.64 -33.34
C ILE A 330 20.86 10.04 -33.46
N ILE A 331 21.39 10.75 -32.47
CA ILE A 331 22.79 11.14 -32.43
C ILE A 331 23.69 9.90 -32.38
N ASP A 332 23.37 8.91 -31.55
CA ASP A 332 24.10 7.64 -31.47
C ASP A 332 24.07 6.89 -32.82
N ALA A 333 22.92 6.88 -33.50
CA ALA A 333 22.80 6.29 -34.82
C ALA A 333 23.65 7.05 -35.85
N ILE A 334 23.70 8.38 -35.79
CA ILE A 334 24.54 9.21 -36.66
C ILE A 334 26.03 8.92 -36.41
N LYS A 335 26.46 8.84 -35.14
CA LYS A 335 27.83 8.47 -34.78
C LYS A 335 28.20 7.11 -35.36
N LYS A 336 27.34 6.11 -35.15
CA LYS A 336 27.54 4.77 -35.71
C LYS A 336 27.63 4.76 -37.24
N TYR A 337 26.77 5.51 -37.92
CA TYR A 337 26.84 5.63 -39.38
C TYR A 337 28.18 6.24 -39.83
N ILE A 338 28.64 7.28 -39.15
CA ILE A 338 29.92 7.94 -39.44
C ILE A 338 31.09 6.96 -39.22
N GLU A 339 31.08 6.20 -38.12
CA GLU A 339 32.09 5.18 -37.82
C GLU A 339 32.12 4.06 -38.89
N ASP A 340 30.96 3.53 -39.27
CA ASP A 340 30.86 2.51 -40.32
C ASP A 340 31.34 3.03 -41.67
N TYR A 341 31.02 4.29 -42.01
CA TYR A 341 31.49 4.93 -43.23
C TYR A 341 32.99 5.14 -43.22
N PHE A 342 33.55 5.55 -42.05
CA PHE A 342 34.97 5.73 -41.86
C PHE A 342 35.75 4.41 -41.98
N VAL A 343 35.25 3.36 -41.33
CA VAL A 343 35.85 2.01 -41.41
C VAL A 343 35.86 1.50 -42.86
N LYS A 344 34.76 1.71 -43.58
CA LYS A 344 34.73 1.33 -45.02
C LYS A 344 35.70 2.12 -45.86
N SER A 345 35.80 3.43 -45.66
CA SER A 345 36.77 4.27 -46.33
C SER A 345 38.20 3.85 -45.99
N LYS A 346 38.50 3.58 -44.71
CA LYS A 346 39.80 3.07 -44.27
C LYS A 346 40.14 1.74 -44.95
N ASN A 347 39.21 0.78 -44.97
CA ASN A 347 39.41 -0.51 -45.60
C ASN A 347 39.64 -0.37 -47.13
N SER A 348 38.91 0.55 -47.76
CA SER A 348 39.14 0.85 -49.19
C SER A 348 40.51 1.42 -49.46
N PHE A 349 41.00 2.34 -48.61
CA PHE A 349 42.36 2.88 -48.70
C PHE A 349 43.42 1.85 -48.37
N GLU A 350 43.18 1.00 -47.39
CA GLU A 350 44.09 -0.12 -47.05
C GLU A 350 44.23 -1.11 -48.23
N GLN A 351 43.13 -1.42 -48.92
CA GLN A 351 43.14 -2.22 -50.14
C GLN A 351 43.88 -1.52 -51.26
N GLU A 352 43.70 -0.23 -51.44
CA GLU A 352 44.44 0.55 -52.44
C GLU A 352 45.91 0.63 -52.10
N ILE A 353 46.26 0.79 -50.81
CA ILE A 353 47.64 0.71 -50.35
C ILE A 353 48.25 -0.65 -50.67
N GLN A 354 47.51 -1.77 -50.37
CA GLN A 354 47.98 -3.12 -50.66
C GLN A 354 48.21 -3.33 -52.14
N ASN A 355 47.26 -2.86 -53.00
CA ASN A 355 47.36 -2.94 -54.45
C ASN A 355 48.56 -2.12 -54.99
N LEU A 356 48.76 -0.94 -54.43
CA LEU A 356 49.89 -0.09 -54.79
C LEU A 356 51.23 -0.67 -54.30
N THR A 357 51.20 -1.25 -53.08
CA THR A 357 52.38 -1.96 -52.54
C THR A 357 52.78 -3.15 -53.42
N LEU A 358 51.77 -3.94 -53.84
CA LEU A 358 52.00 -5.05 -54.76
C LEU A 358 52.54 -4.59 -56.11
N LYS A 359 51.93 -3.50 -56.66
CA LYS A 359 52.48 -2.88 -57.92
C LYS A 359 53.89 -2.39 -57.74
N ASN A 360 54.22 -1.80 -56.58
CA ASN A 360 55.57 -1.33 -56.28
C ASN A 360 56.57 -2.52 -56.13
N GLN A 361 56.15 -3.62 -55.47
CA GLN A 361 56.97 -4.82 -55.41
C GLN A 361 57.24 -5.41 -56.79
N ILE A 362 56.24 -5.45 -57.65
CA ILE A 362 56.40 -5.89 -59.05
C ILE A 362 57.34 -4.93 -59.78
N LEU A 363 57.23 -3.63 -59.56
CA LEU A 363 58.14 -2.66 -60.13
C LEU A 363 59.57 -2.78 -59.57
N GLU A 364 59.70 -2.92 -58.27
CA GLU A 364 60.97 -3.19 -57.58
C GLU A 364 61.67 -4.47 -58.09
N GLU A 365 60.96 -5.57 -58.29
CA GLU A 365 61.45 -6.77 -58.94
C GLU A 365 61.89 -6.50 -60.37
N LYS A 366 61.14 -5.74 -61.15
CA LYS A 366 61.53 -5.32 -62.50
C LYS A 366 62.74 -4.41 -62.50
N TYR A 367 62.88 -3.54 -61.52
CA TYR A 367 64.05 -2.66 -61.38
C TYR A 367 65.25 -3.41 -60.81
N LYS A 368 65.07 -4.33 -59.86
CA LYS A 368 66.10 -5.13 -59.28
C LYS A 368 66.79 -6.07 -60.33
N ASN A 369 66.02 -6.47 -61.30
CA ASN A 369 66.56 -7.21 -62.46
C ASN A 369 67.22 -6.30 -63.51
N MET A 370 67.16 -4.98 -63.40
CA MET A 370 67.69 -4.03 -64.38
C MET A 370 68.95 -3.28 -63.93
N SER A 371 69.24 -3.22 -62.69
CA SER A 371 70.53 -2.63 -62.28
C SER A 371 70.84 -2.79 -60.77
N GLU A 372 72.03 -3.15 -60.43
CA GLU A 372 72.59 -3.06 -59.06
C GLU A 372 72.82 -1.62 -58.58
N GLU A 373 72.37 -0.63 -59.33
CA GLU A 373 72.68 0.79 -59.10
C GLU A 373 71.65 1.66 -58.41
N TYR A 374 70.53 1.15 -58.03
CA TYR A 374 69.55 2.02 -57.46
C TYR A 374 69.38 1.93 -55.95
N LYS A 375 70.30 2.50 -55.24
CA LYS A 375 70.15 2.87 -53.82
C LYS A 375 69.05 4.00 -53.66
N LYS A 376 68.42 4.43 -54.72
CA LYS A 376 67.51 5.55 -54.70
C LYS A 376 66.02 5.19 -54.31
N ASP A 377 65.69 3.90 -54.32
CA ASP A 377 64.29 3.50 -54.15
C ASP A 377 63.76 3.61 -52.72
N SER A 378 64.65 3.68 -51.70
CA SER A 378 64.26 3.89 -50.31
C SER A 378 63.52 5.25 -50.06
N ASP A 379 63.84 6.27 -50.80
CA ASP A 379 63.27 7.61 -50.62
C ASP A 379 61.94 7.76 -51.39
N GLU A 380 61.76 7.07 -52.48
CA GLU A 380 60.49 7.02 -53.20
C GLU A 380 59.40 6.20 -52.44
N PHE A 381 59.89 5.08 -51.79
CA PHE A 381 59.04 4.31 -50.89
C PHE A 381 58.56 5.12 -49.68
N LYS A 382 59.43 5.91 -49.08
CA LYS A 382 59.09 6.86 -48.00
C LYS A 382 58.14 7.96 -48.48
N SER A 383 58.30 8.43 -49.69
CA SER A 383 57.40 9.41 -50.28
C SER A 383 55.98 8.89 -50.46
N THR A 384 55.85 7.62 -50.85
CA THR A 384 54.56 6.92 -51.03
C THR A 384 53.86 6.72 -49.67
N ILE A 385 54.60 6.27 -48.66
CA ILE A 385 54.07 6.16 -47.28
C ILE A 385 53.62 7.52 -46.75
N ASN A 386 54.34 8.57 -47.03
CA ASN A 386 53.93 9.93 -46.63
C ASN A 386 52.63 10.35 -47.33
N LYS A 387 52.44 10.02 -48.62
CA LYS A 387 51.16 10.26 -49.32
C LYS A 387 50.00 9.54 -48.66
N TYR A 388 50.18 8.32 -48.22
CA TYR A 388 49.11 7.58 -47.56
C TYR A 388 48.86 8.11 -46.13
N ASN A 389 49.90 8.56 -45.44
CA ASN A 389 49.74 9.22 -44.17
C ASN A 389 49.02 10.58 -44.34
N ASP A 390 49.28 11.31 -45.41
CA ASP A 390 48.55 12.53 -45.73
C ASP A 390 47.06 12.23 -46.04
N MET A 391 46.77 11.16 -46.78
CA MET A 391 45.39 10.75 -47.04
C MET A 391 44.69 10.28 -45.77
N LEU A 392 45.38 9.62 -44.84
CA LEU A 392 44.87 9.24 -43.52
C LEU A 392 44.56 10.49 -42.66
N ILE A 393 45.44 11.51 -42.78
CA ILE A 393 45.25 12.81 -42.12
C ILE A 393 44.04 13.53 -42.71
N GLU A 394 43.85 13.55 -44.04
CA GLU A 394 42.70 14.15 -44.69
C GLU A 394 41.39 13.49 -44.29
N ASN A 395 41.35 12.15 -44.18
CA ASN A 395 40.19 11.46 -43.71
C ASN A 395 39.89 11.67 -42.22
N LYS A 396 40.95 11.81 -41.38
CA LYS A 396 40.77 12.24 -39.99
C LYS A 396 40.19 13.67 -39.90
N LEU A 397 40.60 14.55 -40.79
CA LEU A 397 40.04 15.91 -40.89
C LEU A 397 38.53 15.88 -41.29
N LYS A 398 38.15 15.01 -42.23
CA LYS A 398 36.75 14.82 -42.60
C LYS A 398 35.92 14.27 -41.42
N LEU A 399 36.50 13.34 -40.64
CA LEU A 399 35.88 12.82 -39.42
C LEU A 399 35.63 13.92 -38.40
N ASN A 400 36.67 14.71 -38.10
CA ASN A 400 36.57 15.83 -37.15
C ASN A 400 35.53 16.88 -37.59
N ASN A 401 35.43 17.17 -38.90
CA ASN A 401 34.38 18.04 -39.43
C ASN A 401 32.97 17.49 -39.24
N CYS A 402 32.81 16.15 -39.31
CA CYS A 402 31.55 15.52 -39.03
C CYS A 402 31.18 15.55 -37.52
N GLU A 403 32.19 15.34 -36.67
CA GLU A 403 32.01 15.48 -35.21
C GLU A 403 31.67 16.91 -34.81
N GLU A 404 32.27 17.91 -35.48
CA GLU A 404 31.96 19.34 -35.27
C GLU A 404 30.53 19.67 -35.69
N LYS A 405 30.06 19.11 -36.81
CA LYS A 405 28.65 19.23 -37.21
C LYS A 405 27.69 18.59 -36.18
N ILE A 406 28.06 17.44 -35.62
CA ILE A 406 27.29 16.81 -34.53
C ILE A 406 27.22 17.71 -33.30
N LYS A 407 28.36 18.30 -32.90
CA LYS A 407 28.42 19.29 -31.79
C LYS A 407 27.59 20.54 -32.05
N ASN A 408 27.52 20.98 -33.31
CA ASN A 408 26.66 22.12 -33.67
C ASN A 408 25.19 21.77 -33.62
N PHE A 409 24.79 20.56 -34.04
CA PHE A 409 23.42 20.03 -33.84
C PHE A 409 23.08 19.95 -32.34
N GLU A 410 24.01 19.52 -31.50
CA GLU A 410 23.82 19.50 -30.05
C GLU A 410 23.65 20.90 -29.46
N LYS A 411 24.36 21.91 -29.99
CA LYS A 411 24.21 23.33 -29.58
C LYS A 411 22.87 23.91 -30.04
N GLU A 412 22.47 23.64 -31.26
CA GLU A 412 21.17 24.09 -31.80
C GLU A 412 20.01 23.48 -31.01
N LYS A 413 20.12 22.22 -30.62
CA LYS A 413 19.19 21.56 -29.74
C LYS A 413 19.09 22.26 -28.38
N LYS A 414 20.22 22.57 -27.74
CA LYS A 414 20.25 23.32 -26.47
C LYS A 414 19.66 24.72 -26.58
N ASN A 415 19.74 25.34 -27.74
CA ASN A 415 19.17 26.68 -27.99
C ASN A 415 17.65 26.61 -28.24
N HIS A 416 17.13 25.49 -28.78
CA HIS A 416 15.69 25.26 -28.91
C HIS A 416 15.03 24.92 -27.59
N GLU A 417 15.77 24.29 -26.65
CA GLU A 417 15.28 23.97 -25.31
C GLU A 417 15.23 25.17 -24.36
N ARG A 418 15.87 26.33 -24.77
CA ARG A 418 15.87 27.58 -24.00
C ARG A 418 14.89 28.67 -24.51
N LYS A 419 14.17 28.39 -25.58
CA LYS A 419 13.04 29.18 -26.10
C LYS A 419 11.73 28.47 -25.82
#